data_7a7b5060cde401af10d555996ec23aeb
#
_entry.id   7a7b5060cde401af10d555996ec23aeb
#
_cell.length_a   1.000
_cell.length_b   1.000
_cell.length_c   1.000
_cell.angle_alpha   90.00
_cell.angle_beta   90.00
_cell.angle_gamma   90.00
#
_symmetry.space_group_name_H-M   'P 1'
#
loop_
_entity.id
_entity.type
_entity.pdbx_description
1 polymer ?
#
loop_
_entity_poly.entity_id
_entity_poly.type
_entity_poly.pdbx_seq_one_letter_code
_entity_poly.pdbx_strand_id
1 'polypeptide(L)'
;MKKLNIISIENKRPRVNKDKLRKLLLGSKEKKGLLNQLFLYSLLICIGFVYLYPLLYMISKSFMSLEDLLDTSISWIPSKLNIGNYQKAARSMDYMNTFLQSVIVAGIPTLINVIVCSFVGYGFARFEFKGKKLMLGVLIFSFILPPQITMMPTYVLFNNLKLVGKLQSFLIPALFGQGLNAQIFILIFYQFFKLVPKVLIEAAHIDGAGFFRSFFRISVPSAKPAYLTVFLFSLVWYWNESYLTQLYVSGVYIKGTFSTLIIKLKQFDMNYNTMQTVEGVATSNNESIRMAATLLSILPVLIMYFIMQRSFVESIDRTGITGE
;
A
#
# COMPACT_ATOMS: atom_id res chain seq x y z
N MET A 1 -15.00 50.46 76.37
CA MET A 1 -15.91 49.67 75.53
C MET A 1 -15.35 49.61 74.12
N LYS A 2 -14.65 48.51 73.77
CA LYS A 2 -14.09 48.26 72.44
C LYS A 2 -15.13 47.47 71.63
N LYS A 3 -15.59 48.07 70.50
CA LYS A 3 -16.45 47.40 69.55
C LYS A 3 -15.66 46.41 68.73
N LEU A 4 -15.99 45.12 68.81
CA LEU A 4 -15.47 44.06 67.96
C LEU A 4 -16.11 44.19 66.57
N ASN A 5 -15.30 44.44 65.54
CA ASN A 5 -15.69 44.36 64.16
C ASN A 5 -15.67 42.88 63.76
N ILE A 6 -16.87 42.30 63.49
CA ILE A 6 -17.06 41.00 62.91
C ILE A 6 -16.79 41.12 61.39
N ILE A 7 -15.64 40.58 60.93
CA ILE A 7 -15.36 40.48 59.51
C ILE A 7 -16.23 39.34 58.95
N SER A 8 -17.25 39.68 58.16
CA SER A 8 -18.02 38.73 57.38
C SER A 8 -17.14 38.18 56.23
N ILE A 9 -16.75 36.92 56.33
CA ILE A 9 -16.08 36.21 55.25
C ILE A 9 -17.15 35.87 54.20
N GLU A 10 -17.24 36.72 53.18
CA GLU A 10 -18.07 36.50 52.00
C GLU A 10 -17.46 35.37 51.18
N ASN A 11 -18.08 34.20 51.24
CA ASN A 11 -17.65 32.99 50.54
C ASN A 11 -17.95 33.16 49.03
N LYS A 12 -17.02 33.83 48.31
CA LYS A 12 -17.08 34.01 46.85
C LYS A 12 -16.85 32.66 46.18
N ARG A 13 -17.91 31.85 45.99
CA ARG A 13 -17.87 30.73 45.05
C ARG A 13 -17.48 31.29 43.67
N PRO A 14 -16.51 30.70 42.97
CA PRO A 14 -16.12 31.18 41.65
C PRO A 14 -17.30 31.04 40.69
N ARG A 15 -17.89 32.13 40.27
CA ARG A 15 -18.89 32.14 39.19
C ARG A 15 -18.24 31.65 37.92
N VAL A 16 -18.50 30.38 37.59
CA VAL A 16 -18.08 29.84 36.28
C VAL A 16 -18.71 30.71 35.19
N ASN A 17 -17.91 31.43 34.46
CA ASN A 17 -18.36 32.31 33.39
C ASN A 17 -19.00 31.45 32.28
N LYS A 18 -20.32 31.42 32.22
CA LYS A 18 -21.14 30.62 31.31
C LYS A 18 -20.73 30.85 29.84
N ASP A 19 -20.32 32.07 29.49
CA ASP A 19 -19.87 32.39 28.13
C ASP A 19 -18.48 31.77 27.79
N LYS A 20 -17.59 31.73 28.78
CA LYS A 20 -16.30 31.02 28.61
C LYS A 20 -16.52 29.51 28.47
N LEU A 21 -17.42 28.95 29.29
CA LEU A 21 -17.75 27.52 29.21
C LEU A 21 -18.43 27.18 27.88
N ARG A 22 -19.36 28.01 27.42
CA ARG A 22 -20.04 27.86 26.13
C ARG A 22 -19.07 27.94 24.97
N LYS A 23 -18.14 28.90 24.98
CA LYS A 23 -17.06 29.01 23.94
C LYS A 23 -16.09 27.83 23.97
N LEU A 24 -15.79 27.30 25.14
CA LEU A 24 -14.94 26.10 25.29
C LEU A 24 -15.62 24.85 24.78
N LEU A 25 -16.93 24.65 25.09
CA LEU A 25 -17.69 23.48 24.69
C LEU A 25 -18.13 23.51 23.21
N LEU A 26 -18.71 24.62 22.77
CA LEU A 26 -19.28 24.75 21.43
C LEU A 26 -18.31 25.35 20.40
N GLY A 27 -17.22 25.99 20.88
CA GLY A 27 -16.24 26.66 20.02
C GLY A 27 -16.57 28.11 19.72
N SER A 28 -15.68 28.77 19.01
CA SER A 28 -15.83 30.12 18.44
C SER A 28 -15.55 30.07 16.93
N LYS A 29 -15.73 31.21 16.22
CA LYS A 29 -15.46 31.30 14.76
C LYS A 29 -14.05 30.84 14.36
N GLU A 30 -13.08 30.91 15.30
CA GLU A 30 -11.66 30.57 15.02
C GLU A 30 -11.21 29.24 15.63
N LYS A 31 -11.91 28.67 16.62
CA LYS A 31 -11.52 27.42 17.30
C LYS A 31 -12.69 26.48 17.46
N LYS A 32 -12.50 25.24 17.06
CA LYS A 32 -13.47 24.16 17.25
C LYS A 32 -13.66 23.87 18.74
N GLY A 33 -14.91 23.78 19.22
CA GLY A 33 -15.22 23.46 20.60
C GLY A 33 -14.87 22.03 20.98
N LEU A 34 -14.72 21.77 22.29
CA LEU A 34 -14.39 20.45 22.83
C LEU A 34 -15.40 19.37 22.43
N LEU A 35 -16.70 19.68 22.42
CA LEU A 35 -17.74 18.75 22.01
C LEU A 35 -17.57 18.32 20.54
N ASN A 36 -17.27 19.26 19.66
CA ASN A 36 -17.05 18.97 18.25
C ASN A 36 -15.76 18.15 18.04
N GLN A 37 -14.71 18.45 18.79
CA GLN A 37 -13.48 17.67 18.78
C GLN A 37 -13.72 16.26 19.32
N LEU A 38 -14.42 16.12 20.46
CA LEU A 38 -14.75 14.83 21.04
C LEU A 38 -15.57 13.97 20.06
N PHE A 39 -16.59 14.54 19.45
CA PHE A 39 -17.39 13.86 18.43
C PHE A 39 -16.53 13.42 17.23
N LEU A 40 -15.68 14.31 16.71
CA LEU A 40 -14.80 14.02 15.59
C LEU A 40 -13.82 12.89 15.92
N TYR A 41 -13.14 12.97 17.09
CA TYR A 41 -12.21 11.93 17.50
C TYR A 41 -12.89 10.60 17.81
N SER A 42 -14.07 10.61 18.44
CA SER A 42 -14.86 9.40 18.66
C SER A 42 -15.23 8.74 17.33
N LEU A 43 -15.68 9.53 16.36
CA LEU A 43 -16.02 9.04 15.02
C LEU A 43 -14.77 8.46 14.33
N LEU A 44 -13.64 9.14 14.39
CA LEU A 44 -12.37 8.66 13.81
C LEU A 44 -11.88 7.37 14.47
N ILE A 45 -12.02 7.26 15.81
CA ILE A 45 -11.65 6.04 16.54
C ILE A 45 -12.57 4.88 16.14
N CYS A 46 -13.89 5.11 16.06
CA CYS A 46 -14.84 4.09 15.64
C CYS A 46 -14.56 3.60 14.21
N ILE A 47 -14.35 4.52 13.28
CA ILE A 47 -13.99 4.19 11.89
C ILE A 47 -12.65 3.45 11.86
N GLY A 48 -11.64 3.97 12.55
CA GLY A 48 -10.31 3.35 12.65
C GLY A 48 -10.37 1.94 13.22
N PHE A 49 -11.18 1.70 14.26
CA PHE A 49 -11.36 0.38 14.83
C PHE A 49 -11.97 -0.60 13.84
N VAL A 50 -13.00 -0.21 13.09
CA VAL A 50 -13.62 -1.07 12.07
C VAL A 50 -12.60 -1.51 11.01
N TYR A 51 -11.75 -0.58 10.52
CA TYR A 51 -10.71 -0.91 9.54
C TYR A 51 -9.55 -1.72 10.14
N LEU A 52 -9.18 -1.48 11.39
CA LEU A 52 -8.10 -2.19 12.06
C LEU A 52 -8.53 -3.54 12.63
N TYR A 53 -9.83 -3.76 12.80
CA TYR A 53 -10.37 -4.98 13.41
C TYR A 53 -9.81 -6.27 12.80
N PRO A 54 -9.77 -6.47 11.47
CA PRO A 54 -9.22 -7.69 10.88
C PRO A 54 -7.73 -7.88 11.21
N LEU A 55 -6.96 -6.79 11.23
CA LEU A 55 -5.53 -6.83 11.56
C LEU A 55 -5.32 -7.17 13.05
N LEU A 56 -6.08 -6.53 13.95
CA LEU A 56 -6.05 -6.81 15.37
C LEU A 56 -6.46 -8.26 15.66
N TYR A 57 -7.48 -8.76 14.97
CA TYR A 57 -7.90 -10.16 15.07
C TYR A 57 -6.79 -11.12 14.64
N MET A 58 -6.15 -10.87 13.47
CA MET A 58 -5.02 -11.67 13.01
C MET A 58 -3.87 -11.67 14.00
N ILE A 59 -3.51 -10.50 14.55
CA ILE A 59 -2.45 -10.38 15.56
C ILE A 59 -2.81 -11.19 16.81
N SER A 60 -4.02 -11.01 17.34
CA SER A 60 -4.48 -11.73 18.51
C SER A 60 -4.44 -13.25 18.29
N LYS A 61 -5.08 -13.74 17.23
CA LYS A 61 -5.17 -15.16 16.92
C LYS A 61 -3.81 -15.80 16.60
N SER A 62 -2.88 -15.06 16.01
CA SER A 62 -1.55 -15.59 15.67
C SER A 62 -0.71 -16.01 16.87
N PHE A 63 -0.97 -15.46 18.05
CA PHE A 63 -0.29 -15.79 19.29
C PHE A 63 -1.03 -16.83 20.14
N MET A 64 -2.22 -17.26 19.77
CA MET A 64 -3.00 -18.25 20.51
C MET A 64 -2.44 -19.66 20.36
N SER A 65 -2.51 -20.44 21.44
CA SER A 65 -2.26 -21.89 21.40
C SER A 65 -3.47 -22.62 20.78
N LEU A 66 -3.31 -23.91 20.50
CA LEU A 66 -4.46 -24.74 20.07
C LEU A 66 -5.51 -24.83 21.18
N GLU A 67 -5.07 -24.89 22.43
CA GLU A 67 -5.95 -24.91 23.61
C GLU A 67 -6.78 -23.63 23.70
N ASP A 68 -6.13 -22.46 23.53
CA ASP A 68 -6.84 -21.15 23.49
C ASP A 68 -7.86 -21.06 22.36
N LEU A 69 -7.59 -21.66 21.20
CA LEU A 69 -8.54 -21.66 20.07
C LEU A 69 -9.78 -22.52 20.33
N LEU A 70 -9.62 -23.59 21.13
CA LEU A 70 -10.72 -24.50 21.48
C LEU A 70 -11.52 -24.03 22.69
N ASP A 71 -10.95 -23.16 23.51
CA ASP A 71 -11.62 -22.56 24.67
C ASP A 71 -12.47 -21.36 24.27
N THR A 72 -13.78 -21.53 24.31
CA THR A 72 -14.76 -20.47 23.95
C THR A 72 -14.72 -19.26 24.89
N SER A 73 -14.12 -19.38 26.08
CA SER A 73 -13.94 -18.27 27.03
C SER A 73 -12.82 -17.31 26.60
N ILE A 74 -11.90 -17.76 25.74
CA ILE A 74 -10.75 -17.00 25.26
C ILE A 74 -11.03 -16.45 23.86
N SER A 75 -11.46 -15.19 23.76
CA SER A 75 -11.80 -14.59 22.45
C SER A 75 -10.71 -13.73 21.86
N TRP A 76 -10.09 -12.85 22.64
CA TRP A 76 -9.16 -11.83 22.13
C TRP A 76 -7.74 -11.92 22.69
N ILE A 77 -7.58 -12.21 23.98
CA ILE A 77 -6.29 -12.17 24.64
C ILE A 77 -5.84 -13.61 24.87
N PRO A 78 -4.70 -14.05 24.26
CA PRO A 78 -4.18 -15.39 24.49
C PRO A 78 -3.78 -15.59 25.95
N SER A 79 -3.98 -16.77 26.50
CA SER A 79 -3.56 -17.12 27.87
C SER A 79 -2.04 -17.06 28.03
N LYS A 80 -1.32 -17.44 26.97
CA LYS A 80 0.15 -17.31 26.84
C LYS A 80 0.53 -16.99 25.40
N LEU A 81 1.52 -16.11 25.22
CA LEU A 81 2.02 -15.78 23.87
C LEU A 81 2.77 -16.97 23.26
N ASN A 82 2.20 -17.54 22.21
CA ASN A 82 2.81 -18.66 21.50
C ASN A 82 3.57 -18.19 20.25
N ILE A 83 4.86 -17.87 20.40
CA ILE A 83 5.74 -17.48 19.29
C ILE A 83 6.05 -18.68 18.36
N GLY A 84 5.88 -19.90 18.84
CA GLY A 84 6.10 -21.11 18.04
C GLY A 84 5.25 -21.17 16.76
N ASN A 85 4.09 -20.50 16.72
CA ASN A 85 3.26 -20.39 15.51
C ASN A 85 4.01 -19.70 14.37
N TYR A 86 4.75 -18.62 14.67
CA TYR A 86 5.56 -17.90 13.68
C TYR A 86 6.74 -18.72 13.18
N GLN A 87 7.38 -19.49 14.05
CA GLN A 87 8.48 -20.37 13.65
C GLN A 87 7.98 -21.48 12.70
N LYS A 88 6.83 -22.11 13.03
CA LYS A 88 6.20 -23.11 12.18
C LYS A 88 5.76 -22.51 10.83
N ALA A 89 5.14 -21.34 10.85
CA ALA A 89 4.72 -20.63 9.65
C ALA A 89 5.92 -20.28 8.75
N ALA A 90 6.98 -19.70 9.33
CA ALA A 90 8.18 -19.30 8.60
C ALA A 90 8.89 -20.50 7.96
N ARG A 91 8.97 -21.63 8.68
CA ARG A 91 9.57 -22.87 8.16
C ARG A 91 8.74 -23.45 7.01
N SER A 92 7.40 -23.55 7.17
CA SER A 92 6.51 -24.07 6.13
C SER A 92 6.53 -23.26 4.84
N MET A 93 6.75 -21.95 4.94
CA MET A 93 6.82 -21.03 3.79
C MET A 93 8.22 -20.93 3.19
N ASP A 94 9.27 -21.52 3.81
CA ASP A 94 10.66 -21.22 3.49
C ASP A 94 10.88 -19.69 3.44
N TYR A 95 10.52 -19.01 4.54
CA TYR A 95 10.22 -17.58 4.57
C TYR A 95 11.32 -16.72 3.96
N MET A 96 12.59 -16.92 4.34
CA MET A 96 13.68 -16.05 3.91
C MET A 96 13.92 -16.13 2.39
N ASN A 97 13.95 -17.35 1.85
CA ASN A 97 14.13 -17.56 0.41
C ASN A 97 12.92 -17.02 -0.38
N THR A 98 11.71 -17.32 0.09
CA THR A 98 10.47 -16.85 -0.55
C THR A 98 10.30 -15.33 -0.44
N PHE A 99 10.74 -14.72 0.67
CA PHE A 99 10.77 -13.28 0.84
C PHE A 99 11.69 -12.60 -0.18
N LEU A 100 12.93 -13.09 -0.33
CA LEU A 100 13.86 -12.55 -1.32
C LEU A 100 13.32 -12.68 -2.75
N GLN A 101 12.70 -13.81 -3.07
CA GLN A 101 12.05 -13.99 -4.36
C GLN A 101 10.88 -13.01 -4.54
N SER A 102 10.08 -12.77 -3.49
CA SER A 102 8.99 -11.78 -3.53
C SER A 102 9.52 -10.36 -3.79
N VAL A 103 10.61 -9.98 -3.13
CA VAL A 103 11.26 -8.68 -3.35
C VAL A 103 11.74 -8.54 -4.80
N ILE A 104 12.31 -9.58 -5.38
CA ILE A 104 12.77 -9.58 -6.77
C ILE A 104 11.58 -9.50 -7.73
N VAL A 105 10.57 -10.36 -7.54
CA VAL A 105 9.39 -10.47 -8.43
C VAL A 105 8.52 -9.21 -8.37
N ALA A 106 8.41 -8.56 -7.22
CA ALA A 106 7.66 -7.32 -7.08
C ALA A 106 8.51 -6.07 -7.33
N GLY A 107 9.75 -6.04 -6.82
CA GLY A 107 10.58 -4.83 -6.83
C GLY A 107 11.13 -4.47 -8.20
N ILE A 108 11.71 -5.43 -8.94
CA ILE A 108 12.34 -5.13 -10.23
C ILE A 108 11.31 -4.67 -11.27
N PRO A 109 10.15 -5.37 -11.47
CA PRO A 109 9.13 -4.89 -12.39
C PRO A 109 8.55 -3.54 -11.97
N THR A 110 8.40 -3.28 -10.66
CA THR A 110 7.96 -1.98 -10.15
C THR A 110 8.89 -0.85 -10.58
N LEU A 111 10.20 -1.00 -10.39
CA LEU A 111 11.18 0.02 -10.78
C LEU A 111 11.12 0.31 -12.29
N ILE A 112 11.08 -0.74 -13.09
CA ILE A 112 10.94 -0.61 -14.55
C ILE A 112 9.62 0.11 -14.90
N ASN A 113 8.52 -0.31 -14.28
CA ASN A 113 7.20 0.26 -14.53
C ASN A 113 7.16 1.77 -14.21
N VAL A 114 7.72 2.17 -13.04
CA VAL A 114 7.84 3.59 -12.65
C VAL A 114 8.62 4.39 -13.68
N ILE A 115 9.78 3.89 -14.08
CA ILE A 115 10.65 4.58 -15.04
C ILE A 115 9.96 4.71 -16.39
N VAL A 116 9.46 3.62 -16.95
CA VAL A 116 8.85 3.60 -18.28
C VAL A 116 7.55 4.41 -18.32
N CYS A 117 6.68 4.23 -17.33
CA CYS A 117 5.43 5.00 -17.25
C CYS A 117 5.69 6.51 -17.10
N SER A 118 6.77 6.90 -16.39
CA SER A 118 7.12 8.32 -16.30
C SER A 118 7.58 8.90 -17.64
N PHE A 119 8.41 8.18 -18.41
CA PHE A 119 8.82 8.61 -19.74
C PHE A 119 7.62 8.74 -20.70
N VAL A 120 6.73 7.73 -20.71
CA VAL A 120 5.53 7.75 -21.56
C VAL A 120 4.59 8.87 -21.14
N GLY A 121 4.34 9.03 -19.82
CA GLY A 121 3.49 10.10 -19.28
C GLY A 121 4.05 11.49 -19.60
N TYR A 122 5.38 11.67 -19.51
CA TYR A 122 6.04 12.91 -19.91
C TYR A 122 5.90 13.18 -21.41
N GLY A 123 6.09 12.14 -22.23
CA GLY A 123 5.88 12.22 -23.69
C GLY A 123 4.49 12.74 -24.03
N PHE A 124 3.46 12.17 -23.43
CA PHE A 124 2.07 12.65 -23.60
C PHE A 124 1.85 14.05 -23.04
N ALA A 125 2.52 14.44 -21.93
CA ALA A 125 2.31 15.75 -21.33
C ALA A 125 2.93 16.90 -22.11
N ARG A 126 4.09 16.66 -22.74
CA ARG A 126 4.94 17.73 -23.28
C ARG A 126 4.98 17.80 -24.80
N PHE A 127 4.81 16.69 -25.50
CA PHE A 127 4.84 16.69 -26.95
C PHE A 127 3.45 16.78 -27.56
N GLU A 128 3.34 17.54 -28.64
CA GLU A 128 2.18 17.57 -29.50
C GLU A 128 2.50 16.79 -30.78
N PHE A 129 1.70 15.77 -31.04
CA PHE A 129 1.86 14.92 -32.24
C PHE A 129 0.51 14.46 -32.77
N LYS A 130 0.48 14.12 -34.07
CA LYS A 130 -0.74 13.61 -34.71
C LYS A 130 -1.17 12.30 -34.06
N GLY A 131 -2.46 12.18 -33.71
CA GLY A 131 -2.98 10.95 -33.08
C GLY A 131 -2.88 10.90 -31.55
N LYS A 132 -2.27 11.88 -30.87
CA LYS A 132 -2.14 11.93 -29.41
C LYS A 132 -3.46 11.66 -28.67
N LYS A 133 -4.55 12.30 -29.08
CA LYS A 133 -5.88 12.11 -28.46
C LYS A 133 -6.38 10.67 -28.64
N LEU A 134 -6.18 10.10 -29.82
CA LEU A 134 -6.56 8.72 -30.10
C LEU A 134 -5.75 7.75 -29.21
N MET A 135 -4.43 7.94 -29.12
CA MET A 135 -3.57 7.11 -28.26
C MET A 135 -3.95 7.21 -26.79
N LEU A 136 -4.26 8.41 -26.27
CA LEU A 136 -4.78 8.57 -24.91
C LEU A 136 -6.15 7.87 -24.75
N GLY A 137 -7.01 7.92 -25.75
CA GLY A 137 -8.28 7.17 -25.75
C GLY A 137 -8.05 5.67 -25.69
N VAL A 138 -7.13 5.13 -26.48
CA VAL A 138 -6.73 3.70 -26.44
C VAL A 138 -6.12 3.31 -25.10
N LEU A 139 -5.31 4.18 -24.51
CA LEU A 139 -4.73 3.96 -23.16
C LEU A 139 -5.83 3.83 -22.10
N ILE A 140 -6.80 4.74 -22.10
CA ILE A 140 -7.94 4.71 -21.18
C ILE A 140 -8.80 3.46 -21.44
N PHE A 141 -9.07 3.15 -22.71
CA PHE A 141 -9.82 1.95 -23.08
C PHE A 141 -9.12 0.67 -22.59
N SER A 142 -7.79 0.59 -22.76
CA SER A 142 -6.99 -0.55 -22.25
C SER A 142 -7.07 -0.71 -20.73
N PHE A 143 -7.21 0.39 -20.00
CA PHE A 143 -7.38 0.35 -18.55
C PHE A 143 -8.75 -0.21 -18.14
N ILE A 144 -9.80 0.08 -18.92
CA ILE A 144 -11.16 -0.40 -18.64
C ILE A 144 -11.32 -1.89 -18.96
N LEU A 145 -10.51 -2.43 -19.87
CA LEU A 145 -10.58 -3.84 -20.25
C LEU A 145 -10.22 -4.75 -19.05
N PRO A 146 -11.09 -5.72 -18.70
CA PRO A 146 -10.78 -6.67 -17.64
C PRO A 146 -9.53 -7.49 -18.00
N PRO A 147 -8.54 -7.61 -17.09
CA PRO A 147 -7.32 -8.40 -17.35
C PRO A 147 -7.60 -9.85 -17.74
N GLN A 148 -8.73 -10.41 -17.33
CA GLN A 148 -9.14 -11.78 -17.60
C GLN A 148 -9.28 -12.06 -19.11
N ILE A 149 -9.66 -11.06 -19.90
CA ILE A 149 -9.83 -11.21 -21.36
C ILE A 149 -8.47 -11.42 -22.04
N THR A 150 -7.44 -10.67 -21.59
CA THR A 150 -6.11 -10.68 -22.21
C THR A 150 -5.19 -11.77 -21.65
N MET A 151 -5.54 -12.35 -20.50
CA MET A 151 -4.70 -13.26 -19.74
C MET A 151 -4.33 -14.53 -20.48
N MET A 152 -5.31 -15.22 -21.08
CA MET A 152 -5.05 -16.46 -21.81
C MET A 152 -4.30 -16.24 -23.13
N PRO A 153 -4.66 -15.26 -23.98
CA PRO A 153 -3.85 -14.90 -25.14
C PRO A 153 -2.40 -14.54 -24.78
N THR A 154 -2.22 -13.80 -23.68
CA THR A 154 -0.88 -13.43 -23.18
C THR A 154 -0.09 -14.66 -22.72
N TYR A 155 -0.76 -15.61 -22.03
CA TYR A 155 -0.13 -16.88 -21.63
C TYR A 155 0.36 -17.67 -22.83
N VAL A 156 -0.45 -17.81 -23.88
CA VAL A 156 -0.07 -18.51 -25.12
C VAL A 156 1.13 -17.80 -25.79
N LEU A 157 1.09 -16.47 -25.85
CA LEU A 157 2.22 -15.69 -26.39
C LEU A 157 3.50 -15.92 -25.58
N PHE A 158 3.43 -15.84 -24.26
CA PHE A 158 4.59 -16.05 -23.37
C PHE A 158 5.12 -17.47 -23.43
N ASN A 159 4.23 -18.46 -23.57
CA ASN A 159 4.63 -19.86 -23.76
C ASN A 159 5.39 -20.06 -25.07
N ASN A 160 4.91 -19.50 -26.17
CA ASN A 160 5.57 -19.55 -27.47
C ASN A 160 6.96 -18.86 -27.46
N LEU A 161 7.07 -17.76 -26.69
CA LEU A 161 8.31 -17.03 -26.49
C LEU A 161 9.24 -17.65 -25.42
N LYS A 162 8.83 -18.78 -24.79
CA LYS A 162 9.56 -19.46 -23.70
C LYS A 162 9.85 -18.55 -22.49
N LEU A 163 8.91 -17.66 -22.19
CA LEU A 163 8.97 -16.72 -21.08
C LEU A 163 8.25 -17.24 -19.83
N VAL A 164 7.30 -18.19 -19.97
CA VAL A 164 6.57 -18.78 -18.84
C VAL A 164 7.55 -19.48 -17.89
N GLY A 165 7.33 -19.29 -16.60
CA GLY A 165 8.18 -19.79 -15.52
C GLY A 165 9.41 -18.89 -15.23
N LYS A 166 9.50 -17.72 -15.87
CA LYS A 166 10.63 -16.79 -15.72
C LYS A 166 10.18 -15.40 -15.34
N LEU A 167 11.05 -14.65 -14.67
CA LEU A 167 10.80 -13.25 -14.30
C LEU A 167 10.58 -12.34 -15.52
N GLN A 168 11.16 -12.68 -16.67
CA GLN A 168 11.03 -11.94 -17.94
C GLN A 168 9.57 -11.78 -18.38
N SER A 169 8.67 -12.67 -17.97
CA SER A 169 7.23 -12.52 -18.25
C SER A 169 6.61 -11.27 -17.61
N PHE A 170 7.22 -10.72 -16.55
CA PHE A 170 6.83 -9.44 -15.96
C PHE A 170 7.74 -8.28 -16.45
N LEU A 171 9.05 -8.54 -16.66
CA LEU A 171 9.99 -7.50 -17.04
C LEU A 171 9.74 -6.96 -18.44
N ILE A 172 9.51 -7.86 -19.41
CA ILE A 172 9.33 -7.47 -20.81
C ILE A 172 8.09 -6.58 -20.99
N PRO A 173 6.89 -6.94 -20.51
CA PRO A 173 5.75 -6.04 -20.59
C PRO A 173 5.99 -4.70 -19.89
N ALA A 174 6.66 -4.69 -18.72
CA ALA A 174 6.96 -3.47 -18.00
C ALA A 174 7.89 -2.53 -18.81
N LEU A 175 8.90 -3.09 -19.52
CA LEU A 175 9.77 -2.32 -20.40
C LEU A 175 9.05 -1.66 -21.57
N PHE A 176 7.94 -2.24 -22.02
CA PHE A 176 7.12 -1.69 -23.10
C PHE A 176 5.90 -0.88 -22.60
N GLY A 177 5.86 -0.52 -21.31
CA GLY A 177 4.74 0.24 -20.74
C GLY A 177 3.45 -0.56 -20.62
N GLN A 178 3.55 -1.89 -20.58
CA GLN A 178 2.44 -2.84 -20.42
C GLN A 178 2.60 -3.66 -19.12
N GLY A 179 3.31 -3.12 -18.13
CA GLY A 179 3.39 -3.71 -16.80
C GLY A 179 2.03 -3.67 -16.08
N LEU A 180 1.96 -4.30 -14.90
CA LEU A 180 0.71 -4.32 -14.13
C LEU A 180 0.20 -2.90 -13.89
N ASN A 181 -1.02 -2.64 -14.34
CA ASN A 181 -1.71 -1.35 -14.24
C ASN A 181 -0.92 -0.15 -14.78
N ALA A 182 -0.02 -0.37 -15.75
CA ALA A 182 0.81 0.68 -16.35
C ALA A 182 -0.03 1.84 -16.92
N GLN A 183 -1.23 1.55 -17.42
CA GLN A 183 -2.13 2.54 -18.01
C GLN A 183 -2.50 3.65 -17.01
N ILE A 184 -2.88 3.29 -15.77
CA ILE A 184 -3.20 4.28 -14.74
C ILE A 184 -1.95 5.05 -14.30
N PHE A 185 -0.79 4.40 -14.25
CA PHE A 185 0.47 5.04 -13.87
C PHE A 185 0.94 6.05 -14.93
N ILE A 186 0.78 5.73 -16.20
CA ILE A 186 1.02 6.68 -17.29
C ILE A 186 0.10 7.89 -17.17
N LEU A 187 -1.19 7.70 -16.85
CA LEU A 187 -2.14 8.80 -16.66
C LEU A 187 -1.79 9.66 -15.43
N ILE A 188 -1.35 9.05 -14.32
CA ILE A 188 -0.88 9.79 -13.14
C ILE A 188 0.31 10.67 -13.53
N PHE A 189 1.34 10.12 -14.17
CA PHE A 189 2.51 10.89 -14.62
C PHE A 189 2.13 11.96 -15.64
N TYR A 190 1.25 11.65 -16.58
CA TYR A 190 0.73 12.61 -17.54
C TYR A 190 0.11 13.84 -16.86
N GLN A 191 -0.76 13.62 -15.87
CA GLN A 191 -1.39 14.71 -15.14
C GLN A 191 -0.37 15.54 -14.35
N PHE A 192 0.54 14.91 -13.62
CA PHE A 192 1.56 15.62 -12.86
C PHE A 192 2.51 16.43 -13.75
N PHE A 193 2.98 15.86 -14.85
CA PHE A 193 3.85 16.59 -15.77
C PHE A 193 3.12 17.73 -16.47
N LYS A 194 1.81 17.61 -16.68
CA LYS A 194 1.01 18.69 -17.25
C LYS A 194 0.91 19.91 -16.32
N LEU A 195 0.94 19.68 -15.00
CA LEU A 195 0.91 20.75 -13.97
C LEU A 195 2.23 21.54 -13.90
N VAL A 196 3.36 20.98 -14.31
CA VAL A 196 4.64 21.69 -14.34
C VAL A 196 4.55 22.87 -15.31
N PRO A 197 4.83 24.13 -14.89
CA PRO A 197 4.70 25.29 -15.77
C PRO A 197 5.59 25.18 -17.03
N LYS A 198 5.02 25.47 -18.21
CA LYS A 198 5.76 25.42 -19.48
C LYS A 198 6.94 26.39 -19.49
N VAL A 199 6.79 27.56 -18.86
CA VAL A 199 7.82 28.60 -18.78
C VAL A 199 9.15 28.07 -18.19
N LEU A 200 9.10 27.14 -17.23
CA LEU A 200 10.33 26.55 -16.66
C LEU A 200 11.09 25.70 -17.67
N ILE A 201 10.38 25.03 -18.57
CA ILE A 201 10.97 24.19 -19.60
C ILE A 201 11.47 25.04 -20.76
N GLU A 202 10.72 26.08 -21.14
CA GLU A 202 11.11 27.05 -22.16
C GLU A 202 12.37 27.82 -21.74
N ALA A 203 12.44 28.31 -20.49
CA ALA A 203 13.65 28.93 -19.94
C ALA A 203 14.85 27.99 -20.01
N ALA A 204 14.68 26.73 -19.62
CA ALA A 204 15.74 25.73 -19.71
C ALA A 204 16.22 25.48 -21.15
N HIS A 205 15.30 25.53 -22.11
CA HIS A 205 15.65 25.39 -23.54
C HIS A 205 16.45 26.61 -24.03
N ILE A 206 16.09 27.83 -23.56
CA ILE A 206 16.87 29.06 -23.86
C ILE A 206 18.29 28.94 -23.29
N ASP A 207 18.43 28.34 -22.09
CA ASP A 207 19.73 28.03 -21.45
C ASP A 207 20.47 26.84 -22.12
N GLY A 208 19.99 26.33 -23.25
CA GLY A 208 20.60 25.23 -24.01
C GLY A 208 20.38 23.84 -23.40
N ALA A 209 19.41 23.68 -22.51
CA ALA A 209 19.08 22.36 -21.98
C ALA A 209 18.29 21.55 -23.01
N GLY A 210 18.81 20.40 -23.42
CA GLY A 210 18.09 19.44 -24.25
C GLY A 210 16.99 18.71 -23.44
N PHE A 211 16.19 17.93 -24.18
CA PHE A 211 15.05 17.17 -23.66
C PHE A 211 15.34 16.37 -22.37
N PHE A 212 16.38 15.51 -22.37
CA PHE A 212 16.72 14.70 -21.20
C PHE A 212 17.16 15.53 -20.01
N ARG A 213 17.89 16.66 -20.24
CA ARG A 213 18.28 17.54 -19.15
C ARG A 213 17.04 18.21 -18.51
N SER A 214 16.08 18.69 -19.31
CA SER A 214 14.83 19.26 -18.82
C SER A 214 13.97 18.22 -18.11
N PHE A 215 13.91 16.99 -18.61
CA PHE A 215 13.22 15.90 -17.95
C PHE A 215 13.81 15.61 -16.57
N PHE A 216 15.10 15.27 -16.47
CA PHE A 216 15.71 14.84 -15.22
C PHE A 216 15.91 15.97 -14.20
N ARG A 217 16.22 17.20 -14.64
CA ARG A 217 16.54 18.30 -13.73
C ARG A 217 15.33 19.16 -13.32
N ILE A 218 14.27 19.18 -14.11
CA ILE A 218 13.09 20.00 -13.85
C ILE A 218 11.87 19.14 -13.58
N SER A 219 11.50 18.28 -14.55
CA SER A 219 10.23 17.60 -14.51
C SER A 219 10.19 16.48 -13.45
N VAL A 220 11.25 15.66 -13.34
CA VAL A 220 11.33 14.58 -12.32
C VAL A 220 11.29 15.14 -10.90
N PRO A 221 12.09 16.14 -10.50
CA PRO A 221 12.01 16.72 -9.16
C PRO A 221 10.64 17.34 -8.86
N SER A 222 10.02 18.01 -9.85
CA SER A 222 8.70 18.62 -9.70
C SER A 222 7.59 17.58 -9.55
N ALA A 223 7.75 16.38 -10.12
CA ALA A 223 6.80 15.28 -10.06
C ALA A 223 7.14 14.24 -8.98
N LYS A 224 8.03 14.53 -8.02
CA LYS A 224 8.42 13.64 -6.93
C LYS A 224 7.21 12.96 -6.23
N PRO A 225 6.09 13.66 -5.94
CA PRO A 225 4.90 13.03 -5.39
C PRO A 225 4.33 11.92 -6.27
N ALA A 226 4.29 12.12 -7.60
CA ALA A 226 3.82 11.09 -8.53
C ALA A 226 4.70 9.84 -8.52
N TYR A 227 6.02 10.03 -8.46
CA TYR A 227 6.96 8.90 -8.36
C TYR A 227 6.74 8.07 -7.11
N LEU A 228 6.54 8.70 -5.95
CA LEU A 228 6.24 8.02 -4.69
C LEU A 228 4.92 7.26 -4.77
N THR A 229 3.88 7.91 -5.29
CA THR A 229 2.55 7.31 -5.43
C THR A 229 2.59 6.10 -6.37
N VAL A 230 3.18 6.26 -7.56
CA VAL A 230 3.26 5.18 -8.55
C VAL A 230 4.13 4.03 -8.05
N PHE A 231 5.27 4.33 -7.39
CA PHE A 231 6.12 3.31 -6.80
C PHE A 231 5.37 2.47 -5.76
N LEU A 232 4.68 3.13 -4.81
CA LEU A 232 3.93 2.43 -3.76
C LEU A 232 2.82 1.56 -4.35
N PHE A 233 1.99 2.11 -5.23
CA PHE A 233 0.91 1.32 -5.83
C PHE A 233 1.42 0.19 -6.70
N SER A 234 2.42 0.45 -7.54
CA SER A 234 3.02 -0.59 -8.39
C SER A 234 3.59 -1.73 -7.54
N LEU A 235 4.34 -1.39 -6.48
CA LEU A 235 4.92 -2.40 -5.60
C LEU A 235 3.84 -3.22 -4.86
N VAL A 236 2.82 -2.55 -4.32
CA VAL A 236 1.71 -3.23 -3.64
C VAL A 236 0.96 -4.16 -4.61
N TRP A 237 0.74 -3.73 -5.85
CA TRP A 237 0.08 -4.56 -6.85
C TRP A 237 0.92 -5.77 -7.27
N TYR A 238 2.19 -5.60 -7.58
CA TYR A 238 3.08 -6.73 -7.88
C TYR A 238 3.26 -7.67 -6.70
N TRP A 239 3.31 -7.14 -5.46
CA TRP A 239 3.43 -7.95 -4.26
C TRP A 239 2.21 -8.82 -4.01
N ASN A 240 1.01 -8.26 -4.17
CA ASN A 240 -0.25 -8.95 -3.92
C ASN A 240 -0.73 -9.78 -5.11
N GLU A 241 -0.09 -9.64 -6.29
CA GLU A 241 -0.49 -10.37 -7.48
C GLU A 241 -0.12 -11.84 -7.36
N SER A 242 -1.12 -12.67 -7.10
CA SER A 242 -0.92 -14.11 -6.93
C SER A 242 -1.26 -14.90 -8.18
N TYR A 243 -2.27 -14.45 -8.93
CA TYR A 243 -2.81 -15.21 -10.05
C TYR A 243 -1.87 -15.16 -11.28
N LEU A 244 -1.54 -13.95 -11.75
CA LEU A 244 -0.63 -13.80 -12.87
C LEU A 244 0.80 -14.24 -12.51
N THR A 245 1.21 -14.03 -11.26
CA THR A 245 2.50 -14.53 -10.77
C THR A 245 2.55 -16.05 -10.84
N GLN A 246 1.50 -16.75 -10.40
CA GLN A 246 1.44 -18.20 -10.49
C GLN A 246 1.37 -18.69 -11.94
N LEU A 247 0.62 -17.98 -12.78
CA LEU A 247 0.44 -18.37 -14.19
C LEU A 247 1.69 -18.14 -15.03
N TYR A 248 2.34 -16.97 -14.87
CA TYR A 248 3.42 -16.54 -15.77
C TYR A 248 4.82 -16.74 -15.20
N VAL A 249 5.02 -16.56 -13.88
CA VAL A 249 6.35 -16.50 -13.25
C VAL A 249 6.68 -17.81 -12.54
N SER A 250 5.72 -18.35 -11.75
CA SER A 250 5.93 -19.61 -11.05
C SER A 250 5.67 -20.82 -11.95
N GLY A 251 4.87 -20.63 -13.03
CA GLY A 251 4.51 -21.67 -13.97
C GLY A 251 3.57 -22.73 -13.37
N VAL A 252 2.31 -22.73 -13.76
CA VAL A 252 1.33 -23.74 -13.28
C VAL A 252 1.64 -25.12 -13.83
N TYR A 253 2.10 -25.19 -15.09
CA TYR A 253 2.36 -26.43 -15.82
C TYR A 253 3.85 -26.70 -16.06
N ILE A 254 4.70 -25.72 -15.79
CA ILE A 254 6.15 -25.80 -15.97
C ILE A 254 6.77 -25.42 -14.64
N LYS A 255 7.74 -26.20 -14.14
CA LYS A 255 8.43 -25.89 -12.89
C LYS A 255 9.09 -24.51 -13.02
N GLY A 256 8.46 -23.49 -12.41
CA GLY A 256 8.93 -22.12 -12.42
C GLY A 256 10.08 -21.89 -11.45
N THR A 257 10.81 -20.80 -11.68
CA THR A 257 12.00 -20.45 -10.90
C THR A 257 11.66 -19.73 -9.60
N PHE A 258 10.49 -19.09 -9.54
CA PHE A 258 10.11 -18.22 -8.44
C PHE A 258 8.83 -18.64 -7.75
N SER A 259 8.83 -18.52 -6.41
CA SER A 259 7.65 -18.66 -5.56
C SER A 259 7.60 -17.48 -4.60
N THR A 260 6.51 -16.71 -4.60
CA THR A 260 6.36 -15.55 -3.73
C THR A 260 5.64 -15.90 -2.43
N LEU A 261 5.76 -15.03 -1.41
CA LEU A 261 5.07 -15.19 -0.13
C LEU A 261 3.56 -15.34 -0.29
N ILE A 262 2.95 -14.60 -1.21
CA ILE A 262 1.50 -14.69 -1.49
C ILE A 262 1.13 -16.05 -2.10
N ILE A 263 1.96 -16.60 -2.98
CA ILE A 263 1.73 -17.96 -3.54
C ILE A 263 1.90 -19.01 -2.44
N LYS A 264 2.95 -18.90 -1.63
CA LYS A 264 3.16 -19.82 -0.49
C LYS A 264 2.05 -19.73 0.53
N LEU A 265 1.53 -18.53 0.79
CA LEU A 265 0.37 -18.33 1.65
C LEU A 265 -0.90 -18.98 1.07
N LYS A 266 -1.15 -18.84 -0.23
CA LYS A 266 -2.28 -19.49 -0.92
C LYS A 266 -2.23 -21.02 -0.82
N GLN A 267 -1.04 -21.57 -0.85
CA GLN A 267 -0.77 -23.02 -0.77
C GLN A 267 -0.41 -23.46 0.65
N PHE A 268 -0.63 -22.60 1.66
CA PHE A 268 -0.10 -22.79 3.00
C PHE A 268 -0.55 -24.12 3.62
N ASP A 269 -1.83 -24.42 3.58
CA ASP A 269 -2.40 -25.63 4.19
C ASP A 269 -1.81 -26.90 3.58
N MET A 270 -1.66 -26.92 2.24
CA MET A 270 -1.05 -28.05 1.53
C MET A 270 0.44 -28.20 1.87
N ASN A 271 1.18 -27.09 1.87
CA ASN A 271 2.61 -27.10 2.17
C ASN A 271 2.86 -27.50 3.63
N TYR A 272 2.06 -26.99 4.57
CA TYR A 272 2.17 -27.30 5.98
C TYR A 272 1.87 -28.78 6.25
N ASN A 273 0.79 -29.33 5.71
CA ASN A 273 0.43 -30.72 5.87
C ASN A 273 1.49 -31.67 5.28
N THR A 274 2.04 -31.35 4.10
CA THR A 274 3.11 -32.13 3.49
C THR A 274 4.37 -32.13 4.36
N MET A 275 4.77 -30.98 4.90
CA MET A 275 5.93 -30.87 5.78
C MET A 275 5.75 -31.71 7.06
N GLN A 276 4.56 -31.67 7.68
CA GLN A 276 4.24 -32.47 8.87
C GLN A 276 4.30 -33.99 8.60
N THR A 277 3.82 -34.41 7.45
CA THR A 277 3.87 -35.82 7.03
C THR A 277 5.32 -36.30 6.89
N VAL A 278 6.20 -35.46 6.34
CA VAL A 278 7.63 -35.78 6.17
C VAL A 278 8.35 -35.82 7.52
N GLU A 279 8.01 -34.90 8.45
CA GLU A 279 8.61 -34.85 9.79
C GLU A 279 8.02 -35.91 10.77
N GLY A 280 6.97 -36.64 10.38
CA GLY A 280 6.31 -37.66 11.20
C GLY A 280 5.58 -37.09 12.42
N VAL A 281 5.29 -35.80 12.44
CA VAL A 281 4.65 -35.10 13.57
C VAL A 281 3.17 -34.88 13.24
N ALA A 282 2.28 -35.48 14.01
CA ALA A 282 0.83 -35.38 13.83
C ALA A 282 0.26 -34.08 14.44
N THR A 283 0.74 -32.91 14.02
CA THR A 283 0.11 -31.65 14.44
C THR A 283 -0.68 -31.06 13.28
N SER A 284 -2.00 -30.95 13.46
CA SER A 284 -2.87 -30.33 12.46
C SER A 284 -2.55 -28.84 12.30
N ASN A 285 -2.66 -28.36 11.05
CA ASN A 285 -2.69 -26.92 10.78
C ASN A 285 -3.85 -26.31 11.57
N ASN A 286 -3.59 -25.20 12.23
CA ASN A 286 -4.61 -24.47 12.96
C ASN A 286 -4.65 -23.00 12.52
N GLU A 287 -5.73 -22.32 12.88
CA GLU A 287 -5.98 -20.93 12.52
C GLU A 287 -4.84 -20.00 12.98
N SER A 288 -4.27 -20.25 14.17
CA SER A 288 -3.18 -19.41 14.71
C SER A 288 -1.93 -19.43 13.83
N ILE A 289 -1.52 -20.59 13.34
CA ILE A 289 -0.35 -20.73 12.47
C ILE A 289 -0.63 -20.04 11.11
N ARG A 290 -1.85 -20.19 10.60
CA ARG A 290 -2.27 -19.54 9.35
C ARG A 290 -2.30 -18.02 9.50
N MET A 291 -2.79 -17.47 10.63
CA MET A 291 -2.75 -16.04 10.92
C MET A 291 -1.31 -15.54 11.04
N ALA A 292 -0.42 -16.30 11.68
CA ALA A 292 1.01 -15.97 11.73
C ALA A 292 1.65 -15.93 10.33
N ALA A 293 1.33 -16.90 9.46
CA ALA A 293 1.79 -16.91 8.06
C ALA A 293 1.28 -15.71 7.26
N THR A 294 0.02 -15.33 7.47
CA THR A 294 -0.58 -14.15 6.84
C THR A 294 0.12 -12.88 7.28
N LEU A 295 0.35 -12.70 8.59
CA LEU A 295 1.07 -11.53 9.12
C LEU A 295 2.51 -11.45 8.59
N LEU A 296 3.24 -12.57 8.56
CA LEU A 296 4.58 -12.63 7.96
C LEU A 296 4.58 -12.22 6.48
N SER A 297 3.54 -12.57 5.73
CA SER A 297 3.42 -12.22 4.31
C SER A 297 3.10 -10.75 4.06
N ILE A 298 2.33 -10.12 4.95
CA ILE A 298 1.90 -8.72 4.84
C ILE A 298 2.96 -7.77 5.41
N LEU A 299 3.69 -8.21 6.44
CA LEU A 299 4.60 -7.39 7.22
C LEU A 299 5.59 -6.57 6.39
N PRO A 300 6.26 -7.12 5.34
CA PRO A 300 7.21 -6.35 4.55
C PRO A 300 6.60 -5.13 3.86
N VAL A 301 5.41 -5.29 3.26
CA VAL A 301 4.69 -4.20 2.60
C VAL A 301 4.18 -3.18 3.63
N LEU A 302 3.72 -3.66 4.78
CA LEU A 302 3.25 -2.81 5.87
C LEU A 302 4.39 -1.93 6.43
N ILE A 303 5.57 -2.51 6.66
CA ILE A 303 6.76 -1.77 7.11
C ILE A 303 7.14 -0.71 6.07
N MET A 304 7.20 -1.08 4.80
CA MET A 304 7.50 -0.14 3.72
C MET A 304 6.48 1.01 3.68
N TYR A 305 5.18 0.71 3.81
CA TYR A 305 4.14 1.73 3.88
C TYR A 305 4.37 2.70 5.05
N PHE A 306 4.67 2.20 6.26
CA PHE A 306 4.94 3.04 7.42
C PHE A 306 6.16 3.95 7.23
N ILE A 307 7.18 3.48 6.52
CA ILE A 307 8.35 4.31 6.19
C ILE A 307 7.96 5.44 5.22
N MET A 308 7.12 5.14 4.23
CA MET A 308 6.79 6.07 3.15
C MET A 308 5.53 6.92 3.39
N GLN A 309 4.68 6.58 4.39
CA GLN A 309 3.38 7.23 4.64
C GLN A 309 3.47 8.76 4.77
N ARG A 310 4.50 9.26 5.44
CA ARG A 310 4.68 10.71 5.62
C ARG A 310 4.84 11.43 4.28
N SER A 311 5.70 10.90 3.42
CA SER A 311 5.92 11.46 2.09
C SER A 311 4.69 11.34 1.20
N PHE A 312 3.88 10.31 1.39
CA PHE A 312 2.64 10.11 0.68
C PHE A 312 1.57 11.14 1.08
N VAL A 313 1.36 11.37 2.39
CA VAL A 313 0.43 12.38 2.90
C VAL A 313 0.82 13.78 2.45
N GLU A 314 2.10 14.16 2.60
CA GLU A 314 2.62 15.46 2.13
C GLU A 314 2.44 15.64 0.61
N SER A 315 2.43 14.57 -0.17
CA SER A 315 2.23 14.61 -1.62
C SER A 315 0.78 14.92 -2.00
N ILE A 316 -0.17 14.36 -1.26
CA ILE A 316 -1.60 14.59 -1.48
C ILE A 316 -1.99 16.03 -1.11
N ASP A 317 -1.49 16.53 0.01
CA ASP A 317 -1.77 17.90 0.48
C ASP A 317 -1.32 18.96 -0.55
N ARG A 318 -0.18 18.75 -1.20
CA ARG A 318 0.32 19.69 -2.24
C ARG A 318 -0.49 19.65 -3.53
N THR A 319 -1.13 18.53 -3.86
CA THR A 319 -1.99 18.42 -5.04
C THR A 319 -3.40 18.99 -4.81
N GLY A 320 -3.84 19.07 -3.55
CA GLY A 320 -5.12 19.66 -3.17
C GLY A 320 -5.11 21.20 -3.07
N ILE A 321 -3.93 21.82 -2.92
CA ILE A 321 -3.78 23.29 -2.72
C ILE A 321 -3.59 24.04 -4.05
N THR A 322 -3.24 23.37 -5.13
CA THR A 322 -3.04 24.01 -6.45
C THR A 322 -4.31 24.05 -7.33
N GLY A 323 -5.47 23.97 -6.71
CA GLY A 323 -6.78 24.17 -7.36
C GLY A 323 -7.26 25.60 -7.42
N GLU A 324 -6.37 26.62 -7.25
CA GLU A 324 -6.63 28.03 -7.56
C GLU A 324 -5.83 28.47 -8.77
#